data_a262d6fe0544cc6c72c79e86815886ee
#
_entry.id   a262d6fe0544cc6c72c79e86815886ee
#
_cell.length_a   1.000
_cell.length_b   1.000
_cell.length_c   1.000
_cell.angle_alpha   90.00
_cell.angle_beta   90.00
_cell.angle_gamma   90.00
#
_symmetry.space_group_name_H-M   'P 1'
#
loop_
_entity.id
_entity.type
_entity.pdbx_description
1 polymer ?
#
loop_
_entity_poly.entity_id
_entity_poly.type
_entity_poly.pdbx_seq_one_letter_code
_entity_poly.pdbx_strand_id
1 'polypeptide(L)'
;MKKVFQILKWGMLLALTVVVLAFTNKKQEQQLVQLNQINIEKSVDEFVTEEIALAYIEDKNFDFDSLELSQFYINDLEEVLQNHPAVKEVEVYSNQQGVMNVKLQQRKAVVRIKTSSADYYLDEDGLEMSLSKNYTPRVLVVSGDVNSLYHTDIFNFVGMINKSEFWKSQITQLHFQQDEVIVIPRVGNQKIHFGTLTNINEKLENLYQFYKQAMPVKGWQAYSDISVKYNNQIVCTKK
;
A
#
# COMPACT_ATOMS: atom_id res chain seq x y z
N MET A 1 14.49 66.18 25.31
CA MET A 1 13.95 65.31 26.33
C MET A 1 12.79 64.41 25.86
N LYS A 2 11.73 64.91 25.22
CA LYS A 2 10.58 64.04 24.76
C LYS A 2 10.98 62.93 23.81
N LYS A 3 11.89 63.14 22.83
CA LYS A 3 12.34 62.09 21.88
C LYS A 3 13.16 60.99 22.55
N VAL A 4 14.01 61.32 23.52
CA VAL A 4 14.79 60.33 24.30
C VAL A 4 13.87 59.47 25.14
N PHE A 5 12.86 60.05 25.76
CA PHE A 5 11.87 59.32 26.54
C PHE A 5 11.02 58.36 25.69
N GLN A 6 10.68 58.78 24.45
CA GLN A 6 10.00 57.87 23.50
C GLN A 6 10.88 56.74 23.09
N ILE A 7 12.16 56.94 22.77
CA ILE A 7 13.11 55.87 22.40
C ILE A 7 13.26 54.90 23.60
N LEU A 8 13.39 55.40 24.81
CA LEU A 8 13.51 54.57 26.01
C LEU A 8 12.24 53.71 26.23
N LYS A 9 11.05 54.29 26.04
CA LYS A 9 9.76 53.60 26.13
C LYS A 9 9.65 52.44 25.10
N TRP A 10 10.03 52.69 23.84
CA TRP A 10 9.99 51.67 22.84
C TRP A 10 11.04 50.57 23.06
N GLY A 11 12.24 50.95 23.56
CA GLY A 11 13.28 50.01 23.95
C GLY A 11 12.86 49.10 25.11
N MET A 12 12.19 49.68 26.11
CA MET A 12 11.65 48.91 27.23
C MET A 12 10.53 47.95 26.81
N LEU A 13 9.66 48.38 25.88
CA LEU A 13 8.58 47.53 25.34
C LEU A 13 9.16 46.38 24.54
N LEU A 14 10.17 46.64 23.73
CA LEU A 14 10.87 45.61 22.97
C LEU A 14 11.59 44.61 23.87
N ALA A 15 12.28 45.09 24.92
CA ALA A 15 12.90 44.21 25.92
C ALA A 15 11.84 43.33 26.64
N LEU A 16 10.70 43.90 27.00
CA LEU A 16 9.62 43.15 27.62
C LEU A 16 9.07 42.08 26.70
N THR A 17 8.87 42.37 25.40
CA THR A 17 8.40 41.36 24.42
C THR A 17 9.40 40.23 24.28
N VAL A 18 10.71 40.51 24.23
CA VAL A 18 11.75 39.48 24.15
C VAL A 18 11.73 38.58 25.39
N VAL A 19 11.60 39.16 26.59
CA VAL A 19 11.53 38.38 27.83
C VAL A 19 10.28 37.49 27.85
N VAL A 20 9.12 38.03 27.47
CA VAL A 20 7.87 37.24 27.38
C VAL A 20 7.99 36.11 26.41
N LEU A 21 8.54 36.37 25.21
CA LEU A 21 8.76 35.31 24.20
C LEU A 21 9.73 34.23 24.68
N ALA A 22 10.85 34.62 25.30
CA ALA A 22 11.81 33.65 25.85
C ALA A 22 11.19 32.79 26.96
N PHE A 23 10.37 33.39 27.84
CA PHE A 23 9.66 32.66 28.89
C PHE A 23 8.63 31.70 28.32
N THR A 24 7.89 32.14 27.30
CA THR A 24 6.87 31.30 26.63
C THR A 24 7.52 30.10 25.92
N ASN A 25 8.61 30.34 25.19
CA ASN A 25 9.36 29.27 24.55
C ASN A 25 9.88 28.24 25.55
N LYS A 26 10.51 28.71 26.64
CA LYS A 26 11.03 27.81 27.68
C LYS A 26 9.93 26.97 28.33
N LYS A 27 8.75 27.55 28.56
CA LYS A 27 7.60 26.81 29.11
C LYS A 27 7.05 25.81 28.14
N GLN A 28 7.06 26.09 26.83
CA GLN A 28 6.64 25.19 25.79
C GLN A 28 7.60 23.99 25.64
N GLU A 29 8.90 24.22 25.71
CA GLU A 29 9.94 23.18 25.65
C GLU A 29 9.84 22.17 26.79
N GLN A 30 9.35 22.57 27.96
CA GLN A 30 9.18 21.73 29.15
C GLN A 30 7.84 20.98 29.21
N GLN A 31 6.99 21.09 28.18
CA GLN A 31 5.74 20.33 28.14
C GLN A 31 6.04 18.86 27.81
N LEU A 32 5.35 17.95 28.50
CA LEU A 32 5.41 16.54 28.21
C LEU A 32 4.72 16.24 26.89
N VAL A 33 5.33 15.38 26.10
CA VAL A 33 4.74 14.87 24.87
C VAL A 33 3.54 13.98 25.20
N GLN A 34 2.46 14.17 24.48
CA GLN A 34 1.27 13.34 24.58
C GLN A 34 0.81 12.95 23.17
N LEU A 35 0.69 11.67 22.92
CA LEU A 35 0.07 11.18 21.70
C LEU A 35 -1.44 11.28 21.83
N ASN A 36 -2.06 12.09 20.97
CA ASN A 36 -3.51 12.31 21.00
C ASN A 36 -4.24 11.31 20.13
N GLN A 37 -3.83 11.19 18.86
CA GLN A 37 -4.52 10.36 17.88
C GLN A 37 -3.60 9.96 16.74
N ILE A 38 -3.72 8.71 16.32
CA ILE A 38 -3.18 8.23 15.04
C ILE A 38 -4.32 8.22 14.03
N ASN A 39 -4.30 9.18 13.12
CA ASN A 39 -5.29 9.28 12.05
C ASN A 39 -4.82 8.49 10.82
N ILE A 40 -5.44 7.35 10.61
CA ILE A 40 -5.15 6.50 9.45
C ILE A 40 -6.08 6.90 8.32
N GLU A 41 -5.51 7.21 7.15
CA GLU A 41 -6.31 7.50 5.96
C GLU A 41 -7.24 6.33 5.64
N LYS A 42 -8.52 6.66 5.38
CA LYS A 42 -9.53 5.65 5.07
C LYS A 42 -9.12 4.82 3.86
N SER A 43 -8.96 3.54 4.07
CA SER A 43 -8.71 2.54 3.04
C SER A 43 -9.73 1.41 3.15
N VAL A 44 -9.92 0.68 2.07
CA VAL A 44 -10.70 -0.57 2.09
C VAL A 44 -9.90 -1.68 2.79
N ASP A 45 -8.57 -1.58 2.73
CA ASP A 45 -7.65 -2.52 3.33
C ASP A 45 -7.28 -2.04 4.74
N GLU A 46 -7.35 -2.94 5.73
CA GLU A 46 -7.08 -2.66 7.14
C GLU A 46 -5.79 -3.35 7.60
N PHE A 47 -4.69 -3.08 6.91
CA PHE A 47 -3.37 -3.61 7.28
C PHE A 47 -2.83 -2.99 8.57
N VAL A 48 -3.14 -1.73 8.80
CA VAL A 48 -2.75 -0.97 9.98
C VAL A 48 -4.00 -0.35 10.59
N THR A 49 -4.23 -0.61 11.86
CA THR A 49 -5.21 0.09 12.70
C THR A 49 -4.45 0.92 13.73
N GLU A 50 -5.15 1.82 14.42
CA GLU A 50 -4.54 2.60 15.51
C GLU A 50 -3.89 1.69 16.56
N GLU A 51 -4.58 0.60 16.95
CA GLU A 51 -4.06 -0.38 17.89
C GLU A 51 -2.77 -1.06 17.40
N ILE A 52 -2.71 -1.42 16.10
CA ILE A 52 -1.53 -2.03 15.48
C ILE A 52 -0.37 -1.03 15.45
N ALA A 53 -0.64 0.23 15.12
CA ALA A 53 0.38 1.27 15.09
C ALA A 53 0.95 1.55 16.49
N LEU A 54 0.10 1.64 17.51
CA LEU A 54 0.52 1.78 18.90
C LEU A 54 1.36 0.59 19.38
N ALA A 55 0.88 -0.64 19.15
CA ALA A 55 1.61 -1.85 19.50
C ALA A 55 2.97 -1.93 18.80
N TYR A 56 3.07 -1.43 17.56
CA TYR A 56 4.34 -1.39 16.82
C TYR A 56 5.32 -0.37 17.42
N ILE A 57 4.84 0.79 17.85
CA ILE A 57 5.63 1.80 18.56
C ILE A 57 6.20 1.22 19.86
N GLU A 58 5.35 0.53 20.65
CA GLU A 58 5.75 -0.13 21.89
C GLU A 58 6.78 -1.24 21.67
N ASP A 59 6.60 -2.09 20.64
CA ASP A 59 7.55 -3.16 20.28
C ASP A 59 8.94 -2.60 19.92
N LYS A 60 9.00 -1.39 19.39
CA LYS A 60 10.26 -0.69 19.11
C LYS A 60 10.87 0.00 20.32
N ASN A 61 10.27 -0.16 21.50
CA ASN A 61 10.66 0.50 22.74
C ASN A 61 10.74 2.03 22.62
N PHE A 62 9.88 2.60 21.79
CA PHE A 62 9.79 4.03 21.61
C PHE A 62 8.83 4.58 22.67
N ASP A 63 9.40 5.03 23.79
CA ASP A 63 8.65 5.63 24.91
C ASP A 63 8.67 7.15 24.77
N PHE A 64 7.49 7.75 24.69
CA PHE A 64 7.30 9.20 24.63
C PHE A 64 6.54 9.78 25.83
N ASP A 65 5.97 8.93 26.70
CA ASP A 65 5.10 9.38 27.81
C ASP A 65 5.83 10.20 28.88
N SER A 66 7.16 10.11 28.94
CA SER A 66 8.00 10.81 29.90
C SER A 66 8.93 11.85 29.29
N LEU A 67 8.89 12.06 27.98
CA LEU A 67 9.79 12.99 27.29
C LEU A 67 9.23 14.41 27.27
N GLU A 68 10.09 15.39 27.52
CA GLU A 68 9.79 16.80 27.25
C GLU A 68 9.84 17.06 25.73
N LEU A 69 9.05 18.01 25.26
CA LEU A 69 9.00 18.38 23.83
C LEU A 69 10.37 18.81 23.31
N SER A 70 11.24 19.36 24.15
CA SER A 70 12.63 19.71 23.83
C SER A 70 13.53 18.51 23.55
N GLN A 71 13.16 17.35 24.06
CA GLN A 71 13.93 16.08 23.93
C GLN A 71 13.31 15.14 22.89
N PHE A 72 12.13 15.49 22.39
CA PHE A 72 11.40 14.68 21.45
C PHE A 72 11.72 15.08 20.00
N TYR A 73 12.25 14.14 19.24
CA TYR A 73 12.52 14.32 17.82
C TYR A 73 11.36 13.70 17.02
N ILE A 74 10.53 14.54 16.41
CA ILE A 74 9.38 14.13 15.59
C ILE A 74 9.80 13.12 14.52
N ASN A 75 10.96 13.34 13.90
CA ASN A 75 11.50 12.47 12.85
C ASN A 75 11.75 11.04 13.34
N ASP A 76 12.09 10.84 14.61
CA ASP A 76 12.35 9.50 15.15
C ASP A 76 11.05 8.67 15.19
N LEU A 77 9.92 9.28 15.55
CA LEU A 77 8.61 8.62 15.52
C LEU A 77 8.15 8.36 14.09
N GLU A 78 8.38 9.31 13.17
CA GLU A 78 8.12 9.12 11.74
C GLU A 78 8.93 7.94 11.20
N GLU A 79 10.22 7.87 11.51
CA GLU A 79 11.10 6.79 11.07
C GLU A 79 10.65 5.43 11.63
N VAL A 80 10.29 5.36 12.90
CA VAL A 80 9.75 4.14 13.51
C VAL A 80 8.51 3.66 12.77
N LEU A 81 7.53 4.53 12.55
CA LEU A 81 6.28 4.17 11.87
C LEU A 81 6.50 3.89 10.37
N GLN A 82 7.38 4.65 9.70
CA GLN A 82 7.70 4.46 8.28
C GLN A 82 8.34 3.09 8.01
N ASN A 83 9.06 2.54 8.99
CA ASN A 83 9.65 1.20 8.89
C ASN A 83 8.62 0.05 9.05
N HIS A 84 7.36 0.35 9.34
CA HIS A 84 6.32 -0.66 9.37
C HIS A 84 6.01 -1.16 7.94
N PRO A 85 6.00 -2.48 7.67
CA PRO A 85 5.89 -3.03 6.30
C PRO A 85 4.66 -2.61 5.52
N ALA A 86 3.57 -2.28 6.21
CA ALA A 86 2.31 -1.88 5.60
C ALA A 86 2.08 -0.36 5.57
N VAL A 87 3.05 0.44 5.98
CA VAL A 87 2.97 1.90 5.94
C VAL A 87 3.59 2.41 4.66
N LYS A 88 2.88 3.31 3.98
CA LYS A 88 3.34 3.99 2.78
C LYS A 88 3.97 5.34 3.11
N GLU A 89 3.26 6.13 3.90
CA GLU A 89 3.67 7.48 4.27
C GLU A 89 3.18 7.81 5.68
N VAL A 90 4.00 8.51 6.44
CA VAL A 90 3.70 9.01 7.77
C VAL A 90 4.04 10.49 7.84
N GLU A 91 3.18 11.24 8.50
CA GLU A 91 3.39 12.63 8.86
C GLU A 91 3.09 12.79 10.35
N VAL A 92 4.07 13.21 11.14
CA VAL A 92 3.91 13.51 12.56
C VAL A 92 4.02 15.01 12.76
N TYR A 93 3.07 15.58 13.46
CA TYR A 93 3.08 17.00 13.79
C TYR A 93 2.61 17.24 15.23
N SER A 94 3.16 18.25 15.88
CA SER A 94 2.78 18.65 17.21
C SER A 94 2.08 20.00 17.21
N ASN A 95 1.20 20.20 18.18
CA ASN A 95 0.70 21.53 18.49
C ASN A 95 1.59 22.21 19.55
N GLN A 96 1.29 23.48 19.84
CA GLN A 96 2.03 24.27 20.83
C GLN A 96 1.91 23.74 22.28
N GLN A 97 1.01 22.80 22.54
CA GLN A 97 0.77 22.18 23.84
C GLN A 97 1.50 20.85 24.03
N GLY A 98 2.35 20.44 23.08
CA GLY A 98 3.05 19.15 23.13
C GLY A 98 2.19 17.95 22.73
N VAL A 99 0.98 18.20 22.19
CA VAL A 99 0.10 17.14 21.71
C VAL A 99 0.51 16.74 20.30
N MET A 100 0.89 15.48 20.15
CA MET A 100 1.30 14.88 18.89
C MET A 100 0.10 14.31 18.15
N ASN A 101 0.07 14.52 16.85
CA ASN A 101 -0.88 13.90 15.95
C ASN A 101 -0.09 13.19 14.85
N VAL A 102 -0.50 11.99 14.54
CA VAL A 102 0.08 11.17 13.47
C VAL A 102 -0.93 11.01 12.36
N LYS A 103 -0.52 11.29 11.13
CA LYS A 103 -1.28 10.97 9.93
C LYS A 103 -0.54 9.85 9.21
N LEU A 104 -1.23 8.75 8.95
CA LEU A 104 -0.65 7.55 8.38
C LEU A 104 -1.42 7.12 7.15
N GLN A 105 -0.69 6.93 6.04
CA GLN A 105 -1.18 6.30 4.83
C GLN A 105 -0.62 4.88 4.76
N GLN A 106 -1.51 3.90 4.60
CA GLN A 106 -1.09 2.51 4.44
C GLN A 106 -0.88 2.13 2.98
N ARG A 107 -0.01 1.16 2.74
CA ARG A 107 0.22 0.55 1.42
C ARG A 107 -1.00 -0.27 1.01
N LYS A 108 -1.23 -0.33 -0.28
CA LYS A 108 -2.34 -1.09 -0.85
C LYS A 108 -1.80 -2.27 -1.64
N ALA A 109 -2.11 -3.48 -1.21
CA ALA A 109 -1.75 -4.68 -1.95
C ALA A 109 -2.58 -4.81 -3.23
N VAL A 110 -1.95 -5.16 -4.35
CA VAL A 110 -2.62 -5.35 -5.65
C VAL A 110 -2.54 -6.77 -6.17
N VAL A 111 -1.54 -7.54 -5.75
CA VAL A 111 -1.36 -8.95 -6.11
C VAL A 111 -0.61 -9.70 -5.01
N ARG A 112 -0.95 -10.96 -4.79
CA ARG A 112 -0.20 -11.85 -3.88
C ARG A 112 0.67 -12.80 -4.68
N ILE A 113 1.96 -12.81 -4.40
CA ILE A 113 2.92 -13.77 -4.93
C ILE A 113 3.06 -14.91 -3.93
N LYS A 114 2.70 -16.13 -4.34
CA LYS A 114 2.79 -17.31 -3.47
C LYS A 114 3.49 -18.44 -4.20
N THR A 115 4.77 -18.59 -3.92
CA THR A 115 5.63 -19.67 -4.45
C THR A 115 5.85 -20.74 -3.40
N SER A 116 6.65 -21.73 -3.71
CA SER A 116 7.10 -22.75 -2.75
C SER A 116 8.03 -22.17 -1.66
N SER A 117 8.73 -21.07 -1.96
CA SER A 117 9.77 -20.48 -1.10
C SER A 117 9.43 -19.10 -0.54
N ALA A 118 8.40 -18.42 -1.08
CA ALA A 118 8.06 -17.06 -0.69
C ALA A 118 6.55 -16.81 -0.74
N ASP A 119 6.06 -15.96 0.16
CA ASP A 119 4.65 -15.53 0.22
C ASP A 119 4.61 -14.06 0.64
N TYR A 120 4.23 -13.16 -0.26
CA TYR A 120 4.23 -11.71 -0.08
C TYR A 120 3.26 -11.05 -1.06
N TYR A 121 3.02 -9.75 -0.89
CA TYR A 121 2.26 -8.94 -1.84
C TYR A 121 3.19 -8.06 -2.67
N LEU A 122 2.72 -7.65 -3.87
CA LEU A 122 3.17 -6.41 -4.49
C LEU A 122 2.09 -5.35 -4.24
N ASP A 123 2.53 -4.17 -3.87
CA ASP A 123 1.65 -3.02 -3.64
C ASP A 123 1.35 -2.25 -4.94
N GLU A 124 0.65 -1.13 -4.80
CA GLU A 124 0.28 -0.25 -5.91
C GLU A 124 1.48 0.41 -6.62
N ASP A 125 2.65 0.44 -6.00
CA ASP A 125 3.88 0.95 -6.57
C ASP A 125 4.78 -0.18 -7.14
N GLY A 126 4.29 -1.44 -7.08
CA GLY A 126 5.00 -2.64 -7.54
C GLY A 126 6.09 -3.12 -6.58
N LEU A 127 6.12 -2.60 -5.36
CA LEU A 127 7.10 -2.95 -4.34
C LEU A 127 6.63 -4.13 -3.49
N GLU A 128 7.57 -4.96 -3.07
CA GLU A 128 7.28 -6.08 -2.16
C GLU A 128 6.75 -5.57 -0.82
N MET A 129 5.71 -6.24 -0.33
CA MET A 129 5.07 -5.96 0.95
C MET A 129 4.81 -7.29 1.67
N SER A 130 5.23 -7.40 2.92
CA SER A 130 5.05 -8.59 3.74
C SER A 130 3.58 -8.88 4.03
N LEU A 131 3.28 -10.16 4.31
CA LEU A 131 1.95 -10.54 4.76
C LEU A 131 1.65 -9.90 6.12
N SER A 132 0.39 -9.53 6.32
CA SER A 132 -0.12 -9.13 7.63
C SER A 132 -0.74 -10.33 8.35
N LYS A 133 -0.57 -10.38 9.67
CA LYS A 133 -1.27 -11.35 10.54
C LYS A 133 -2.74 -10.98 10.76
N ASN A 134 -3.06 -9.70 10.58
CA ASN A 134 -4.35 -9.12 10.96
C ASN A 134 -5.31 -8.98 9.77
N TYR A 135 -4.78 -8.86 8.55
CA TYR A 135 -5.59 -8.61 7.37
C TYR A 135 -5.09 -9.36 6.13
N THR A 136 -6.02 -9.85 5.33
CA THR A 136 -5.73 -10.52 4.04
C THR A 136 -6.64 -9.93 2.96
N PRO A 137 -6.09 -9.13 2.03
CA PRO A 137 -6.87 -8.52 0.96
C PRO A 137 -7.30 -9.54 -0.08
N ARG A 138 -8.41 -9.26 -0.75
CA ARG A 138 -8.89 -10.05 -1.89
C ARG A 138 -8.24 -9.57 -3.18
N VAL A 139 -7.04 -10.06 -3.43
CA VAL A 139 -6.27 -9.74 -4.62
C VAL A 139 -6.03 -10.99 -5.47
N LEU A 140 -5.63 -10.79 -6.73
CA LEU A 140 -5.21 -11.88 -7.61
C LEU A 140 -4.01 -12.61 -7.00
N VAL A 141 -3.98 -13.94 -7.10
CA VAL A 141 -2.87 -14.76 -6.60
C VAL A 141 -1.99 -15.19 -7.76
N VAL A 142 -0.70 -15.07 -7.61
CA VAL A 142 0.31 -15.58 -8.56
C VAL A 142 1.09 -16.70 -7.87
N SER A 143 1.23 -17.82 -8.52
CA SER A 143 1.87 -19.02 -7.98
C SER A 143 2.81 -19.69 -9.00
N GLY A 144 3.55 -20.70 -8.56
CA GLY A 144 4.46 -21.49 -9.40
C GLY A 144 5.88 -20.92 -9.42
N ASP A 145 6.55 -21.01 -10.57
CA ASP A 145 7.96 -20.67 -10.76
C ASP A 145 8.15 -19.17 -10.97
N VAL A 146 7.87 -18.37 -9.94
CA VAL A 146 7.95 -16.90 -9.97
C VAL A 146 9.24 -16.43 -9.32
N ASN A 147 9.92 -15.50 -9.98
CA ASN A 147 11.05 -14.76 -9.42
C ASN A 147 10.86 -13.25 -9.66
N SER A 148 11.72 -12.43 -9.08
CA SER A 148 11.62 -10.96 -9.13
C SER A 148 11.67 -10.37 -10.55
N LEU A 149 12.25 -11.09 -11.53
CA LEU A 149 12.30 -10.61 -12.91
C LEU A 149 10.91 -10.50 -13.55
N TYR A 150 9.95 -11.27 -13.05
CA TYR A 150 8.56 -11.23 -13.53
C TYR A 150 7.70 -10.18 -12.83
N HIS A 151 8.17 -9.50 -11.79
CA HIS A 151 7.34 -8.56 -11.01
C HIS A 151 6.74 -7.45 -11.87
N THR A 152 7.53 -6.85 -12.74
CA THR A 152 7.05 -5.79 -13.65
C THR A 152 5.97 -6.30 -14.59
N ASP A 153 6.14 -7.48 -15.17
CA ASP A 153 5.17 -8.06 -16.10
C ASP A 153 3.88 -8.47 -15.38
N ILE A 154 4.00 -9.05 -14.18
CA ILE A 154 2.88 -9.40 -13.32
C ILE A 154 2.12 -8.13 -12.92
N PHE A 155 2.82 -7.10 -12.48
CA PHE A 155 2.23 -5.83 -12.07
C PHE A 155 1.47 -5.17 -13.24
N ASN A 156 2.06 -5.15 -14.44
CA ASN A 156 1.41 -4.63 -15.64
C ASN A 156 0.16 -5.43 -16.01
N PHE A 157 0.24 -6.77 -15.96
CA PHE A 157 -0.90 -7.63 -16.22
C PHE A 157 -2.04 -7.37 -15.24
N VAL A 158 -1.74 -7.33 -13.95
CA VAL A 158 -2.72 -7.06 -12.89
C VAL A 158 -3.33 -5.67 -13.04
N GLY A 159 -2.51 -4.67 -13.40
CA GLY A 159 -2.98 -3.33 -13.71
C GLY A 159 -4.00 -3.29 -14.85
N MET A 160 -3.80 -4.11 -15.90
CA MET A 160 -4.76 -4.24 -17.00
C MET A 160 -6.04 -4.96 -16.56
N ILE A 161 -5.91 -6.05 -15.79
CA ILE A 161 -7.06 -6.78 -15.25
C ILE A 161 -7.91 -5.89 -14.37
N ASN A 162 -7.30 -5.11 -13.48
CA ASN A 162 -8.02 -4.24 -12.55
C ASN A 162 -8.74 -3.05 -13.21
N LYS A 163 -8.35 -2.66 -14.43
CA LYS A 163 -9.06 -1.64 -15.23
C LYS A 163 -10.35 -2.15 -15.87
N SER A 164 -10.56 -3.47 -15.92
CA SER A 164 -11.72 -4.09 -16.53
C SER A 164 -12.53 -4.83 -15.47
N GLU A 165 -13.76 -4.39 -15.19
CA GLU A 165 -14.66 -5.06 -14.25
C GLU A 165 -14.92 -6.52 -14.67
N PHE A 166 -14.97 -6.78 -15.97
CA PHE A 166 -15.13 -8.14 -16.50
C PHE A 166 -13.93 -9.00 -16.09
N TRP A 167 -12.70 -8.58 -16.43
CA TRP A 167 -11.51 -9.40 -16.13
C TRP A 167 -11.22 -9.52 -14.66
N LYS A 168 -11.43 -8.46 -13.90
CA LYS A 168 -11.30 -8.46 -12.43
C LYS A 168 -12.26 -9.47 -11.78
N SER A 169 -13.44 -9.66 -12.34
CA SER A 169 -14.39 -10.67 -11.86
C SER A 169 -14.07 -12.07 -12.33
N GLN A 170 -13.42 -12.23 -13.50
CA GLN A 170 -13.18 -13.52 -14.15
C GLN A 170 -11.87 -14.18 -13.78
N ILE A 171 -10.78 -13.41 -13.58
CA ILE A 171 -9.44 -13.96 -13.35
C ILE A 171 -9.15 -13.96 -11.84
N THR A 172 -8.77 -15.12 -11.31
CA THR A 172 -8.50 -15.30 -9.88
C THR A 172 -7.05 -15.63 -9.57
N GLN A 173 -6.36 -16.31 -10.52
CA GLN A 173 -5.01 -16.75 -10.29
C GLN A 173 -4.20 -16.79 -11.59
N LEU A 174 -2.91 -16.48 -11.48
CA LEU A 174 -1.89 -16.83 -12.46
C LEU A 174 -1.03 -17.95 -11.91
N HIS A 175 -0.71 -18.91 -12.75
CA HIS A 175 0.23 -19.97 -12.40
C HIS A 175 1.38 -19.98 -13.40
N PHE A 176 2.59 -19.76 -12.92
CA PHE A 176 3.81 -19.81 -13.70
C PHE A 176 4.35 -21.23 -13.67
N GLN A 177 4.52 -21.80 -14.85
CA GLN A 177 5.10 -23.13 -15.04
C GLN A 177 6.20 -23.01 -16.10
N GLN A 178 7.45 -23.00 -15.66
CA GLN A 178 8.59 -22.64 -16.51
C GLN A 178 8.37 -21.23 -17.12
N ASP A 179 8.40 -21.10 -18.45
CA ASP A 179 8.19 -19.82 -19.14
C ASP A 179 6.72 -19.59 -19.57
N GLU A 180 5.80 -20.45 -19.14
CA GLU A 180 4.39 -20.37 -19.50
C GLU A 180 3.53 -19.88 -18.34
N VAL A 181 2.65 -18.93 -18.62
CA VAL A 181 1.64 -18.46 -17.70
C VAL A 181 0.29 -19.10 -18.02
N ILE A 182 -0.27 -19.76 -17.02
CA ILE A 182 -1.61 -20.31 -17.04
C ILE A 182 -2.52 -19.40 -16.21
N VAL A 183 -3.57 -18.90 -16.84
CA VAL A 183 -4.58 -18.07 -16.16
C VAL A 183 -5.72 -18.98 -15.72
N ILE A 184 -6.10 -18.85 -14.43
CA ILE A 184 -7.19 -19.61 -13.83
C ILE A 184 -8.41 -18.71 -13.70
N PRO A 185 -9.49 -19.00 -14.43
CA PRO A 185 -10.72 -18.22 -14.33
C PRO A 185 -11.54 -18.61 -13.10
N ARG A 186 -12.44 -17.72 -12.71
CA ARG A 186 -13.40 -17.96 -11.62
C ARG A 186 -14.53 -18.90 -12.04
N VAL A 187 -14.94 -18.81 -13.31
CA VAL A 187 -16.06 -19.59 -13.85
C VAL A 187 -15.54 -20.65 -14.80
N GLY A 188 -16.00 -21.87 -14.61
CA GLY A 188 -15.53 -23.06 -15.35
C GLY A 188 -14.27 -23.65 -14.72
N ASN A 189 -13.86 -24.80 -15.26
CA ASN A 189 -12.67 -25.53 -14.79
C ASN A 189 -11.58 -25.61 -15.87
N GLN A 190 -11.66 -24.73 -16.86
CA GLN A 190 -10.68 -24.68 -17.95
C GLN A 190 -9.40 -23.97 -17.49
N LYS A 191 -8.27 -24.44 -17.98
CA LYS A 191 -7.00 -23.73 -17.87
C LYS A 191 -6.82 -22.87 -19.12
N ILE A 192 -6.43 -21.62 -18.93
CA ILE A 192 -6.17 -20.70 -20.03
C ILE A 192 -4.66 -20.60 -20.20
N HIS A 193 -4.13 -21.22 -21.23
CA HIS A 193 -2.72 -21.17 -21.60
C HIS A 193 -2.43 -19.82 -22.26
N PHE A 194 -1.91 -18.89 -21.46
CA PHE A 194 -1.64 -17.52 -21.88
C PHE A 194 -0.27 -17.37 -22.55
N GLY A 195 0.66 -18.29 -22.23
CA GLY A 195 2.05 -18.23 -22.65
C GLY A 195 2.80 -17.14 -21.89
N THR A 196 3.58 -16.32 -22.59
CA THR A 196 4.28 -15.18 -21.99
C THR A 196 3.33 -13.99 -21.72
N LEU A 197 3.69 -13.11 -20.79
CA LEU A 197 2.95 -11.87 -20.51
C LEU A 197 3.26 -10.76 -21.53
N THR A 198 3.34 -11.11 -22.80
CA THR A 198 3.48 -10.19 -23.95
C THR A 198 2.16 -10.08 -24.69
N ASN A 199 1.92 -8.95 -25.37
CA ASN A 199 0.69 -8.68 -26.13
C ASN A 199 -0.59 -8.94 -25.34
N ILE A 200 -0.58 -8.58 -24.06
CA ILE A 200 -1.63 -8.88 -23.09
C ILE A 200 -3.00 -8.41 -23.59
N ASN A 201 -3.10 -7.18 -24.10
CA ASN A 201 -4.36 -6.61 -24.58
C ASN A 201 -4.98 -7.43 -25.71
N GLU A 202 -4.18 -7.84 -26.69
CA GLU A 202 -4.65 -8.64 -27.83
C GLU A 202 -5.15 -10.02 -27.36
N LYS A 203 -4.39 -10.68 -26.50
CA LYS A 203 -4.77 -11.99 -25.96
C LYS A 203 -6.05 -11.92 -25.12
N LEU A 204 -6.19 -10.90 -24.30
CA LEU A 204 -7.41 -10.68 -23.50
C LEU A 204 -8.60 -10.35 -24.39
N GLU A 205 -8.44 -9.52 -25.41
CA GLU A 205 -9.51 -9.22 -26.36
C GLU A 205 -9.95 -10.48 -27.13
N ASN A 206 -9.02 -11.26 -27.65
CA ASN A 206 -9.32 -12.52 -28.32
C ASN A 206 -10.07 -13.48 -27.39
N LEU A 207 -9.64 -13.62 -26.14
CA LEU A 207 -10.32 -14.44 -25.14
C LEU A 207 -11.72 -13.91 -24.82
N TYR A 208 -11.88 -12.58 -24.73
CA TYR A 208 -13.19 -11.95 -24.51
C TYR A 208 -14.16 -12.25 -25.63
N GLN A 209 -13.73 -12.11 -26.88
CA GLN A 209 -14.55 -12.41 -28.05
C GLN A 209 -14.92 -13.90 -28.08
N PHE A 210 -13.97 -14.78 -27.74
CA PHE A 210 -14.24 -16.20 -27.61
C PHE A 210 -15.28 -16.49 -26.53
N TYR A 211 -15.17 -15.88 -25.36
CA TYR A 211 -16.15 -16.05 -24.29
C TYR A 211 -17.54 -15.56 -24.72
N LYS A 212 -17.62 -14.42 -25.40
CA LYS A 212 -18.88 -13.84 -25.85
C LYS A 212 -19.56 -14.70 -26.93
N GLN A 213 -18.81 -15.34 -27.82
CA GLN A 213 -19.34 -16.09 -28.96
C GLN A 213 -19.52 -17.57 -28.68
N ALA A 214 -18.55 -18.21 -28.02
CA ALA A 214 -18.52 -19.66 -27.86
C ALA A 214 -19.24 -20.14 -26.58
N MET A 215 -19.07 -19.45 -25.46
CA MET A 215 -19.57 -19.93 -24.17
C MET A 215 -21.10 -19.96 -24.07
N PRO A 216 -21.87 -19.01 -24.64
CA PRO A 216 -23.34 -19.10 -24.65
C PRO A 216 -23.87 -20.31 -25.42
N VAL A 217 -23.15 -20.77 -26.43
CA VAL A 217 -23.54 -21.89 -27.29
C VAL A 217 -23.04 -23.23 -26.77
N LYS A 218 -21.80 -23.28 -26.28
CA LYS A 218 -21.12 -24.53 -25.91
C LYS A 218 -21.19 -24.82 -24.41
N GLY A 219 -21.40 -23.79 -23.60
CA GLY A 219 -21.33 -23.87 -22.14
C GLY A 219 -19.91 -23.76 -21.58
N TRP A 220 -19.81 -23.30 -20.35
CA TRP A 220 -18.53 -23.08 -19.64
C TRP A 220 -17.76 -24.36 -19.29
N GLN A 221 -18.40 -25.51 -19.39
CA GLN A 221 -17.79 -26.81 -19.07
C GLN A 221 -17.31 -27.57 -20.32
N ALA A 222 -17.46 -27.00 -21.53
CA ALA A 222 -17.18 -27.67 -22.78
C ALA A 222 -15.69 -27.96 -23.04
N TYR A 223 -14.82 -27.16 -22.44
CA TYR A 223 -13.38 -27.20 -22.70
C TYR A 223 -12.60 -27.44 -21.39
N SER A 224 -11.53 -28.22 -21.48
CA SER A 224 -10.54 -28.40 -20.42
C SER A 224 -9.46 -27.34 -20.48
N ASP A 225 -9.03 -27.01 -21.72
CA ASP A 225 -7.96 -26.06 -21.96
C ASP A 225 -8.33 -25.08 -23.08
N ILE A 226 -7.93 -23.84 -22.93
CA ILE A 226 -8.09 -22.76 -23.89
C ILE A 226 -6.71 -22.09 -24.06
N SER A 227 -6.15 -22.13 -25.24
CA SER A 227 -4.85 -21.50 -25.53
C SER A 227 -5.03 -20.22 -26.32
N VAL A 228 -4.51 -19.11 -25.79
CA VAL A 228 -4.42 -17.80 -26.44
C VAL A 228 -2.99 -17.41 -26.80
N LYS A 229 -2.07 -18.38 -26.79
CA LYS A 229 -0.63 -18.17 -27.07
C LYS A 229 -0.37 -17.75 -28.51
N TYR A 230 -1.22 -18.16 -29.42
CA TYR A 230 -1.01 -18.01 -30.86
C TYR A 230 -1.74 -16.78 -31.38
N ASN A 231 -1.06 -16.03 -32.27
CA ASN A 231 -1.67 -14.84 -32.85
C ASN A 231 -2.90 -15.22 -33.71
N ASN A 232 -3.96 -14.45 -33.56
CA ASN A 232 -5.20 -14.56 -34.35
C ASN A 232 -5.93 -15.92 -34.29
N GLN A 233 -5.61 -16.78 -33.31
CA GLN A 233 -6.36 -18.02 -33.14
C GLN A 233 -6.43 -18.47 -31.68
N ILE A 234 -7.53 -19.12 -31.35
CA ILE A 234 -7.73 -19.76 -30.03
C ILE A 234 -7.82 -21.27 -30.28
N VAL A 235 -6.98 -22.02 -29.59
CA VAL A 235 -6.96 -23.49 -29.64
C VAL A 235 -7.58 -24.04 -28.38
N CYS A 236 -8.57 -24.91 -28.50
CA CYS A 236 -9.30 -25.47 -27.37
C CYS A 236 -9.24 -26.97 -27.34
N THR A 237 -9.04 -27.56 -26.17
CA THR A 237 -9.18 -28.97 -25.89
C THR A 237 -10.56 -29.22 -25.27
N LYS A 238 -11.35 -30.09 -25.88
CA LYS A 238 -12.65 -30.51 -25.32
C LYS A 238 -12.44 -31.44 -24.11
N LYS A 239 -13.39 -31.42 -23.20
CA LYS A 239 -13.49 -32.46 -22.16
C LYS A 239 -13.95 -33.78 -22.72
#